data_e0e2461fa9e4dd59daeaed71257a73cb
#
_entry.id   e0e2461fa9e4dd59daeaed71257a73cb
#
_cell.length_a   1.000
_cell.length_b   1.000
_cell.length_c   1.000
_cell.angle_alpha   90.00
_cell.angle_beta   90.00
_cell.angle_gamma   90.00
#
_symmetry.space_group_name_H-M   'P 1'
#
loop_
_entity.id
_entity.type
_entity.pdbx_description
1 polymer ?
#
loop_
_entity_poly.entity_id
_entity_poly.type
_entity_poly.pdbx_seq_one_letter_code
_entity_poly.pdbx_strand_id
1 'polypeptide(L)'
;IQYAVLPGFENYPSVRKHVELCRDIHGAAGKFLQQRFSEIGLNCAEPQGAFYLFPDFENFKDLLTSRGINNSEELSKRLLEEIGVALLPGSDFYMPDDFMGVRVASVDYDGAQLMQDFPQSGKASPEMYTSLFPRLADACERLENWLK
;
A
#
# COMPACT_ATOMS: atom_id res chain seq x y z
N ILE A 1 -8.91 6.97 -29.35
CA ILE A 1 -7.97 6.62 -28.26
C ILE A 1 -6.54 6.55 -28.78
N GLN A 2 -6.22 5.80 -29.84
CA GLN A 2 -4.84 5.65 -30.38
C GLN A 2 -4.16 6.98 -30.67
N TYR A 3 -4.85 7.92 -31.34
CA TYR A 3 -4.31 9.26 -31.63
C TYR A 3 -4.07 10.09 -30.35
N ALA A 4 -4.85 9.88 -29.29
CA ALA A 4 -4.66 10.58 -28.03
C ALA A 4 -3.44 10.04 -27.22
N VAL A 5 -3.05 8.80 -27.46
CA VAL A 5 -1.90 8.16 -26.80
C VAL A 5 -0.58 8.50 -27.48
N LEU A 6 -0.60 8.81 -28.79
CA LEU A 6 0.59 9.09 -29.59
C LEU A 6 1.51 10.16 -28.96
N PRO A 7 1.03 11.33 -28.50
CA PRO A 7 1.87 12.32 -27.83
C PRO A 7 2.63 11.78 -26.60
N GLY A 8 2.03 10.85 -25.86
CA GLY A 8 2.69 10.21 -24.72
C GLY A 8 3.91 9.37 -25.13
N PHE A 9 3.81 8.67 -26.26
CA PHE A 9 4.93 7.89 -26.81
C PHE A 9 5.99 8.76 -27.48
N GLU A 10 5.65 9.94 -27.99
CA GLU A 10 6.60 10.91 -28.54
C GLU A 10 7.44 11.61 -27.47
N ASN A 11 7.24 11.24 -26.19
CA ASN A 11 8.07 11.66 -25.06
C ASN A 11 8.08 13.18 -24.83
N TYR A 12 6.91 13.81 -24.87
CA TYR A 12 6.76 15.23 -24.53
C TYR A 12 7.27 15.50 -23.11
N PRO A 13 8.04 16.58 -22.89
CA PRO A 13 8.58 16.90 -21.56
C PRO A 13 7.53 17.03 -20.45
N SER A 14 6.33 17.53 -20.77
CA SER A 14 5.22 17.63 -19.80
C SER A 14 4.70 16.28 -19.37
N VAL A 15 4.57 15.30 -20.29
CA VAL A 15 4.14 13.93 -19.99
C VAL A 15 5.18 13.24 -19.13
N ARG A 16 6.46 13.36 -19.48
CA ARG A 16 7.56 12.79 -18.70
C ARG A 16 7.56 13.32 -17.27
N LYS A 17 7.47 14.65 -17.09
CA LYS A 17 7.43 15.27 -15.78
C LYS A 17 6.26 14.77 -14.93
N HIS A 18 5.08 14.59 -15.55
CA HIS A 18 3.92 14.04 -14.86
C HIS A 18 4.16 12.58 -14.41
N VAL A 19 4.70 11.74 -15.28
CA VAL A 19 5.00 10.34 -14.97
C VAL A 19 6.06 10.23 -13.85
N GLU A 20 7.09 11.07 -13.88
CA GLU A 20 8.12 11.14 -12.84
C GLU A 20 7.51 11.52 -11.48
N LEU A 21 6.64 12.52 -11.44
CA LEU A 21 5.94 12.91 -10.22
C LEU A 21 5.04 11.77 -9.70
N CYS A 22 4.27 11.11 -10.55
CA CYS A 22 3.47 9.95 -10.17
C CYS A 22 4.34 8.83 -9.60
N ARG A 23 5.46 8.50 -10.24
CA ARG A 23 6.44 7.52 -9.76
C ARG A 23 6.94 7.87 -8.35
N ASP A 24 7.28 9.13 -8.13
CA ASP A 24 7.86 9.58 -6.87
C ASP A 24 6.80 9.54 -5.74
N ILE A 25 5.56 9.91 -6.03
CA ILE A 25 4.43 9.80 -5.10
C ILE A 25 4.17 8.31 -4.74
N HIS A 26 4.05 7.43 -5.73
CA HIS A 26 3.83 6.00 -5.48
C HIS A 26 5.00 5.37 -4.72
N GLY A 27 6.23 5.75 -5.07
CA GLY A 27 7.42 5.29 -4.36
C GLY A 27 7.44 5.71 -2.89
N ALA A 28 7.02 6.95 -2.59
CA ALA A 28 6.92 7.44 -1.21
C ALA A 28 5.82 6.71 -0.42
N ALA A 29 4.62 6.55 -1.01
CA ALA A 29 3.52 5.82 -0.39
C ALA A 29 3.86 4.36 -0.09
N GLY A 30 4.52 3.67 -1.05
CA GLY A 30 4.96 2.29 -0.88
C GLY A 30 6.00 2.14 0.23
N LYS A 31 7.00 3.01 0.28
CA LYS A 31 8.02 3.02 1.34
C LYS A 31 7.42 3.32 2.70
N PHE A 32 6.51 4.27 2.78
CA PHE A 32 5.78 4.58 4.01
C PHE A 32 5.05 3.35 4.55
N LEU A 33 4.24 2.69 3.72
CA LEU A 33 3.51 1.49 4.15
C LEU A 33 4.45 0.35 4.53
N GLN A 34 5.51 0.09 3.74
CA GLN A 34 6.48 -0.95 4.05
C GLN A 34 7.15 -0.70 5.43
N GLN A 35 7.54 0.54 5.70
CA GLN A 35 8.09 0.92 7.00
C GLN A 35 7.08 0.69 8.13
N ARG A 36 5.83 1.16 7.98
CA ARG A 36 4.77 0.97 8.98
C ARG A 36 4.46 -0.51 9.22
N PHE A 37 4.38 -1.33 8.17
CA PHE A 37 4.18 -2.77 8.31
C PHE A 37 5.32 -3.44 9.08
N SER A 38 6.57 -3.07 8.80
CA SER A 38 7.73 -3.57 9.55
C SER A 38 7.70 -3.16 11.03
N GLU A 39 7.31 -1.92 11.34
CA GLU A 39 7.16 -1.42 12.72
C GLU A 39 6.04 -2.16 13.48
N ILE A 40 4.95 -2.53 12.82
CA ILE A 40 3.86 -3.34 13.36
C ILE A 40 4.32 -4.80 13.59
N GLY A 41 5.32 -5.27 12.87
CA GLY A 41 5.83 -6.65 12.95
C GLY A 41 5.37 -7.56 11.81
N LEU A 42 4.81 -7.00 10.73
CA LEU A 42 4.49 -7.74 9.50
C LEU A 42 5.75 -7.90 8.65
N ASN A 43 5.87 -9.03 7.95
CA ASN A 43 6.89 -9.19 6.93
C ASN A 43 6.40 -8.57 5.62
N CYS A 44 7.17 -7.62 5.09
CA CYS A 44 6.85 -6.97 3.82
C CYS A 44 8.12 -6.65 3.05
N ALA A 45 8.24 -7.17 1.84
CA ALA A 45 9.38 -6.86 0.96
C ALA A 45 9.40 -5.37 0.60
N GLU A 46 10.60 -4.82 0.41
CA GLU A 46 10.77 -3.44 -0.05
C GLU A 46 10.18 -3.28 -1.46
N PRO A 47 9.30 -2.29 -1.68
CA PRO A 47 8.70 -2.06 -2.99
C PRO A 47 9.74 -1.58 -4.01
N GLN A 48 9.84 -2.26 -5.14
CA GLN A 48 10.74 -1.92 -6.24
C GLN A 48 10.04 -1.18 -7.39
N GLY A 49 8.73 -1.08 -7.34
CA GLY A 49 7.93 -0.40 -8.36
C GLY A 49 6.43 -0.63 -8.17
N ALA A 50 5.64 -0.04 -9.05
CA ALA A 50 4.17 -0.03 -9.00
C ALA A 50 3.62 0.55 -7.67
N PHE A 51 2.43 0.12 -7.28
CA PHE A 51 1.74 0.60 -6.08
C PHE A 51 1.14 -0.57 -5.27
N TYR A 52 1.70 -1.76 -5.41
CA TYR A 52 1.28 -2.94 -4.66
C TYR A 52 2.37 -3.38 -3.70
N LEU A 53 1.93 -3.80 -2.50
CA LEU A 53 2.73 -4.49 -1.50
C LEU A 53 2.04 -5.81 -1.16
N PHE A 54 2.80 -6.74 -0.62
CA PHE A 54 2.30 -8.04 -0.22
C PHE A 54 2.81 -8.42 1.18
N PRO A 55 2.30 -7.74 2.24
CA PRO A 55 2.67 -8.12 3.61
C PRO A 55 2.07 -9.46 4.00
N ASP A 56 2.79 -10.22 4.81
CA ASP A 56 2.28 -11.41 5.47
C ASP A 56 2.17 -11.21 6.99
N PHE A 57 1.25 -11.93 7.58
CA PHE A 57 0.89 -11.92 8.99
C PHE A 57 1.38 -13.17 9.71
N GLU A 58 2.36 -13.88 9.18
CA GLU A 58 2.84 -15.16 9.76
C GLU A 58 3.30 -14.99 11.20
N ASN A 59 3.89 -13.85 11.55
CA ASN A 59 4.27 -13.51 12.93
C ASN A 59 3.07 -13.40 13.89
N PHE A 60 1.87 -13.26 13.38
CA PHE A 60 0.61 -13.15 14.14
C PHE A 60 -0.28 -14.39 13.97
N LYS A 61 0.23 -15.47 13.36
CA LYS A 61 -0.57 -16.67 13.01
C LYS A 61 -1.27 -17.27 14.22
N ASP A 62 -0.59 -17.40 15.34
CA ASP A 62 -1.18 -17.97 16.57
C ASP A 62 -2.32 -17.07 17.11
N LEU A 63 -2.11 -15.75 17.12
CA LEU A 63 -3.12 -14.78 17.51
C LEU A 63 -4.34 -14.85 16.58
N LEU A 64 -4.12 -14.84 15.28
CA LEU A 64 -5.19 -14.89 14.26
C LEU A 64 -5.96 -16.20 14.36
N THR A 65 -5.29 -17.32 14.50
CA THR A 65 -5.92 -18.64 14.69
C THR A 65 -6.76 -18.67 15.97
N SER A 66 -6.30 -18.07 17.06
CA SER A 66 -7.09 -17.97 18.31
C SER A 66 -8.37 -17.16 18.18
N ARG A 67 -8.41 -16.25 17.18
CA ARG A 67 -9.59 -15.47 16.78
C ARG A 67 -10.44 -16.12 15.71
N GLY A 68 -10.12 -17.36 15.30
CA GLY A 68 -10.81 -18.14 14.27
C GLY A 68 -10.49 -17.69 12.85
N ILE A 69 -9.32 -17.08 12.63
CA ILE A 69 -8.82 -16.65 11.32
C ILE A 69 -7.71 -17.62 10.90
N ASN A 70 -7.96 -18.46 9.90
CA ASN A 70 -7.09 -19.58 9.54
C ASN A 70 -6.50 -19.46 8.12
N ASN A 71 -6.94 -18.48 7.35
CA ASN A 71 -6.50 -18.26 5.97
C ASN A 71 -6.61 -16.78 5.57
N SER A 72 -6.06 -16.43 4.41
CA SER A 72 -6.04 -15.06 3.91
C SER A 72 -7.42 -14.49 3.56
N GLU A 73 -8.39 -15.32 3.21
CA GLU A 73 -9.78 -14.89 2.91
C GLU A 73 -10.50 -14.44 4.18
N GLU A 74 -10.41 -15.26 5.24
CA GLU A 74 -10.96 -14.91 6.56
C GLU A 74 -10.28 -13.65 7.12
N LEU A 75 -8.95 -13.55 6.96
CA LEU A 75 -8.18 -12.37 7.35
C LEU A 75 -8.67 -11.10 6.62
N SER A 76 -8.74 -11.13 5.30
CA SER A 76 -9.19 -9.97 4.50
C SER A 76 -10.61 -9.56 4.85
N LYS A 77 -11.51 -10.53 5.03
CA LYS A 77 -12.89 -10.29 5.44
C LYS A 77 -12.97 -9.61 6.80
N ARG A 78 -12.24 -10.13 7.80
CA ARG A 78 -12.25 -9.59 9.17
C ARG A 78 -11.64 -8.18 9.24
N LEU A 79 -10.55 -7.92 8.50
CA LEU A 79 -9.96 -6.58 8.41
C LEU A 79 -10.96 -5.56 7.83
N LEU A 80 -11.70 -5.95 6.81
CA LEU A 80 -12.74 -5.09 6.25
C LEU A 80 -13.90 -4.85 7.23
N GLU A 81 -14.44 -5.91 7.83
CA GLU A 81 -15.62 -5.84 8.69
C GLU A 81 -15.35 -5.15 10.03
N GLU A 82 -14.18 -5.36 10.63
CA GLU A 82 -13.88 -4.88 11.98
C GLU A 82 -13.18 -3.53 12.01
N ILE A 83 -12.32 -3.26 11.04
CA ILE A 83 -11.53 -2.02 11.03
C ILE A 83 -11.62 -1.22 9.73
N GLY A 84 -12.45 -1.65 8.77
CA GLY A 84 -12.68 -0.93 7.52
C GLY A 84 -11.45 -0.87 6.59
N VAL A 85 -10.53 -1.84 6.69
CA VAL A 85 -9.33 -1.93 5.85
C VAL A 85 -9.57 -3.00 4.78
N ALA A 86 -9.75 -2.55 3.53
CA ALA A 86 -10.02 -3.42 2.39
C ALA A 86 -8.73 -3.89 1.72
N LEU A 87 -8.44 -5.18 1.82
CA LEU A 87 -7.26 -5.83 1.24
C LEU A 87 -7.69 -7.06 0.45
N LEU A 88 -6.87 -7.51 -0.50
CA LEU A 88 -7.16 -8.75 -1.24
C LEU A 88 -6.41 -9.93 -0.64
N PRO A 89 -7.08 -11.09 -0.48
CA PRO A 89 -6.47 -12.26 0.12
C PRO A 89 -5.38 -12.85 -0.78
N GLY A 90 -4.39 -13.49 -0.16
CA GLY A 90 -3.30 -14.16 -0.88
C GLY A 90 -3.77 -15.28 -1.78
N SER A 91 -4.88 -15.97 -1.44
CA SER A 91 -5.50 -17.03 -2.26
C SER A 91 -5.87 -16.56 -3.66
N ASP A 92 -6.28 -15.29 -3.85
CA ASP A 92 -6.53 -14.69 -5.18
C ASP A 92 -5.27 -14.63 -6.06
N PHE A 93 -4.10 -14.83 -5.47
CA PHE A 93 -2.78 -14.79 -6.12
C PHE A 93 -2.07 -16.16 -6.07
N TYR A 94 -2.82 -17.23 -5.92
CA TYR A 94 -2.32 -18.62 -5.87
C TYR A 94 -1.31 -18.87 -4.72
N MET A 95 -1.40 -18.11 -3.63
CA MET A 95 -0.66 -18.43 -2.41
C MET A 95 -1.28 -19.65 -1.73
N PRO A 96 -0.48 -20.43 -0.94
CA PRO A 96 -1.01 -21.57 -0.19
C PRO A 96 -2.19 -21.20 0.71
N ASP A 97 -3.12 -22.14 0.91
CA ASP A 97 -4.36 -21.90 1.67
C ASP A 97 -4.12 -21.44 3.11
N ASP A 98 -3.04 -21.91 3.73
CA ASP A 98 -2.65 -21.57 5.10
C ASP A 98 -1.73 -20.35 5.20
N PHE A 99 -1.43 -19.69 4.08
CA PHE A 99 -0.59 -18.51 4.05
C PHE A 99 -1.38 -17.24 4.44
N MET A 100 -0.93 -16.57 5.50
CA MET A 100 -1.57 -15.37 6.05
C MET A 100 -1.07 -14.09 5.37
N GLY A 101 -1.10 -14.03 4.05
CA GLY A 101 -0.66 -12.85 3.28
C GLY A 101 -1.79 -12.16 2.54
N VAL A 102 -1.64 -10.87 2.32
CA VAL A 102 -2.63 -10.03 1.63
C VAL A 102 -1.97 -9.07 0.65
N ARG A 103 -2.67 -8.74 -0.44
CA ARG A 103 -2.22 -7.66 -1.34
C ARG A 103 -2.80 -6.33 -0.94
N VAL A 104 -1.94 -5.35 -0.78
CA VAL A 104 -2.26 -3.95 -0.48
C VAL A 104 -2.05 -3.10 -1.71
N ALA A 105 -2.99 -2.20 -2.03
CA ALA A 105 -2.79 -1.12 -2.99
C ALA A 105 -2.53 0.20 -2.23
N SER A 106 -1.34 0.79 -2.40
CA SER A 106 -0.90 1.99 -1.68
C SER A 106 -1.44 3.30 -2.27
N VAL A 107 -2.70 3.32 -2.72
CA VAL A 107 -3.27 4.43 -3.53
C VAL A 107 -4.43 5.16 -2.85
N ASP A 108 -4.70 4.90 -1.58
CA ASP A 108 -5.75 5.62 -0.86
C ASP A 108 -5.29 7.01 -0.41
N TYR A 109 -5.18 7.93 -1.37
CA TYR A 109 -4.85 9.34 -1.15
C TYR A 109 -5.49 10.22 -2.22
N ASP A 110 -5.57 11.53 -1.98
CA ASP A 110 -6.00 12.51 -2.99
C ASP A 110 -4.82 12.82 -3.93
N GLY A 111 -4.84 12.23 -5.12
CA GLY A 111 -3.78 12.40 -6.11
C GLY A 111 -3.67 13.84 -6.62
N ALA A 112 -4.78 14.57 -6.75
CA ALA A 112 -4.77 15.96 -7.21
C ALA A 112 -4.12 16.89 -6.17
N GLN A 113 -4.42 16.67 -4.90
CA GLN A 113 -3.81 17.41 -3.80
C GLN A 113 -2.32 17.07 -3.68
N LEU A 114 -1.96 15.77 -3.73
CA LEU A 114 -0.56 15.36 -3.66
C LEU A 114 0.30 15.91 -4.79
N MET A 115 -0.24 16.02 -6.01
CA MET A 115 0.50 16.65 -7.12
C MET A 115 0.87 18.10 -6.87
N GLN A 116 0.12 18.80 -6.01
CA GLN A 116 0.39 20.19 -5.61
C GLN A 116 1.35 20.24 -4.41
N ASP A 117 1.17 19.36 -3.44
CA ASP A 117 1.86 19.40 -2.13
C ASP A 117 3.16 18.61 -2.12
N PHE A 118 3.36 17.67 -3.08
CA PHE A 118 4.54 16.84 -3.10
C PHE A 118 5.80 17.67 -3.37
N PRO A 119 6.91 17.40 -2.64
CA PRO A 119 8.14 18.20 -2.78
C PRO A 119 8.63 18.30 -4.22
N GLN A 120 8.96 19.51 -4.67
CA GLN A 120 9.48 19.78 -6.01
C GLN A 120 10.82 19.05 -6.31
N SER A 121 11.53 18.63 -5.26
CA SER A 121 12.74 17.81 -5.38
C SER A 121 12.45 16.35 -5.83
N GLY A 122 11.17 15.94 -5.89
CA GLY A 122 10.78 14.55 -6.16
C GLY A 122 11.06 13.59 -4.99
N LYS A 123 11.44 14.10 -3.81
CA LYS A 123 11.77 13.29 -2.64
C LYS A 123 11.04 13.81 -1.41
N ALA A 124 10.14 12.99 -0.88
CA ALA A 124 9.56 13.21 0.43
C ALA A 124 10.45 12.54 1.49
N SER A 125 10.67 13.23 2.62
CA SER A 125 11.35 12.61 3.76
C SER A 125 10.36 11.79 4.60
N PRO A 126 10.86 10.81 5.39
CA PRO A 126 9.99 9.98 6.24
C PRO A 126 9.09 10.80 7.18
N GLU A 127 9.58 11.93 7.68
CA GLU A 127 8.83 12.82 8.59
C GLU A 127 7.59 13.44 7.92
N MET A 128 7.59 13.52 6.58
CA MET A 128 6.48 14.07 5.81
C MET A 128 5.39 13.04 5.50
N TYR A 129 5.69 11.75 5.61
CA TYR A 129 4.79 10.69 5.11
C TYR A 129 3.41 10.72 5.75
N THR A 130 3.32 10.89 7.07
CA THR A 130 2.03 10.93 7.77
C THR A 130 1.15 12.08 7.31
N SER A 131 1.74 13.26 7.02
CA SER A 131 0.99 14.42 6.52
C SER A 131 0.62 14.29 5.04
N LEU A 132 1.45 13.63 4.22
CA LEU A 132 1.18 13.40 2.81
C LEU A 132 0.14 12.27 2.61
N PHE A 133 0.14 11.26 3.48
CA PHE A 133 -0.68 10.07 3.36
C PHE A 133 -1.54 9.80 4.61
N PRO A 134 -2.40 10.75 5.04
CA PRO A 134 -3.11 10.63 6.33
C PRO A 134 -4.06 9.44 6.39
N ARG A 135 -4.72 9.05 5.27
CA ARG A 135 -5.59 7.87 5.24
C ARG A 135 -4.82 6.55 5.34
N LEU A 136 -3.65 6.47 4.72
CA LEU A 136 -2.76 5.30 4.87
C LEU A 136 -2.22 5.22 6.31
N ALA A 137 -1.89 6.36 6.94
CA ALA A 137 -1.45 6.40 8.32
C ALA A 137 -2.54 5.90 9.28
N ASP A 138 -3.78 6.39 9.13
CA ASP A 138 -4.94 5.96 9.90
C ASP A 138 -5.23 4.46 9.73
N ALA A 139 -5.14 3.94 8.50
CA ALA A 139 -5.31 2.51 8.24
C ALA A 139 -4.24 1.67 8.97
N CYS A 140 -2.97 2.11 8.97
CA CYS A 140 -1.90 1.45 9.70
C CYS A 140 -2.12 1.49 11.23
N GLU A 141 -2.59 2.61 11.77
CA GLU A 141 -2.89 2.73 13.20
C GLU A 141 -4.03 1.80 13.62
N ARG A 142 -5.12 1.74 12.81
CA ARG A 142 -6.22 0.78 13.06
C ARG A 142 -5.73 -0.66 13.00
N LEU A 143 -4.89 -1.01 12.04
CA LEU A 143 -4.30 -2.34 11.90
C LEU A 143 -3.41 -2.68 13.10
N GLU A 144 -2.53 -1.78 13.51
CA GLU A 144 -1.67 -1.96 14.69
C GLU A 144 -2.49 -2.23 15.96
N ASN A 145 -3.54 -1.44 16.18
CA ASN A 145 -4.42 -1.61 17.35
C ASN A 145 -5.22 -2.91 17.30
N TRP A 146 -5.61 -3.36 16.11
CA TRP A 146 -6.34 -4.62 15.91
C TRP A 146 -5.46 -5.85 16.18
N LEU A 147 -4.15 -5.76 15.95
CA LEU A 147 -3.19 -6.85 16.19
C LEU A 147 -2.71 -6.94 17.66
N LYS A 148 -3.05 -6.00 18.50
CA LYS A 148 -2.81 -6.04 19.96
C LYS A 148 -3.93 -6.78 20.70
#